data_f881ea8745fa43cf2dcc124d31ba3b58
#
_entry.id   f881ea8745fa43cf2dcc124d31ba3b58
#
_cell.length_a   1.000
_cell.length_b   1.000
_cell.length_c   1.000
_cell.angle_alpha   90.00
_cell.angle_beta   90.00
_cell.angle_gamma   90.00
#
_symmetry.space_group_name_H-M   'P 1'
#
loop_
_entity.id
_entity.type
_entity.pdbx_description
1 polymer ?
#
loop_
_entity_poly.entity_id
_entity_poly.type
_entity_poly.pdbx_seq_one_letter_code
_entity_poly.pdbx_strand_id
1 'polypeptide(L)'
;QMKREERRRLLQQCLAETNTAAITKRNTQMLEDAVTTPLANEFVTQLNALELKHVPISVERSHGQKGKSFHVVTLGKKSKRTVGSDEILSEGEQRCIALAAFFAEVSLQQSASTLVFDDPVSSLDHGRRQYVAGRMVELAATRPILVFTHDLTFLWMLQGAAETSAVALKPMLFRRDTTGSGVISKEWPWDGQRVGARIGVMKDTLVQLTKAAK
;
A
#
# COMPACT_ATOMS: atom_id res chain seq x y z
N GLN A 1 25.07 8.07 -63.92
CA GLN A 1 24.88 6.90 -63.04
C GLN A 1 25.66 7.02 -61.74
N MET A 2 26.97 7.32 -61.73
CA MET A 2 27.82 7.51 -60.53
C MET A 2 27.23 8.49 -59.50
N LYS A 3 26.73 9.67 -59.87
CA LYS A 3 26.13 10.65 -58.95
C LYS A 3 24.85 10.17 -58.30
N ARG A 4 24.10 9.26 -58.91
CA ARG A 4 22.88 8.65 -58.35
C ARG A 4 23.21 7.60 -57.30
N GLU A 5 24.26 6.81 -57.52
CA GLU A 5 24.73 5.81 -56.55
C GLU A 5 25.34 6.44 -55.30
N GLU A 6 26.11 7.49 -55.50
CA GLU A 6 26.71 8.26 -54.39
C GLU A 6 25.63 8.90 -53.49
N ARG A 7 24.61 9.52 -54.10
CA ARG A 7 23.46 10.07 -53.38
C ARG A 7 22.64 9.00 -52.63
N ARG A 8 22.49 7.81 -53.26
CA ARG A 8 21.82 6.68 -52.63
C ARG A 8 22.59 6.16 -51.40
N ARG A 9 23.93 6.11 -51.51
CA ARG A 9 24.81 5.71 -50.43
C ARG A 9 24.74 6.67 -49.24
N LEU A 10 24.79 7.98 -49.50
CA LEU A 10 24.64 9.02 -48.50
C LEU A 10 23.26 8.94 -47.79
N LEU A 11 22.19 8.77 -48.53
CA LEU A 11 20.86 8.61 -47.95
C LEU A 11 20.74 7.35 -47.11
N GLN A 12 21.34 6.23 -47.51
CA GLN A 12 21.39 5.01 -46.71
C GLN A 12 22.21 5.19 -45.42
N GLN A 13 23.30 5.94 -45.51
CA GLN A 13 24.09 6.26 -44.33
C GLN A 13 23.33 7.18 -43.37
N CYS A 14 22.66 8.21 -43.82
CA CYS A 14 21.78 9.04 -42.99
C CYS A 14 20.65 8.24 -42.35
N LEU A 15 20.06 7.31 -43.11
CA LEU A 15 19.02 6.41 -42.56
C LEU A 15 19.58 5.49 -41.48
N ALA A 16 20.79 4.98 -41.63
CA ALA A 16 21.45 4.17 -40.63
C ALA A 16 21.80 4.99 -39.36
N GLU A 17 22.23 6.24 -39.53
CA GLU A 17 22.54 7.16 -38.44
C GLU A 17 21.31 7.61 -37.67
N THR A 18 20.10 7.60 -38.29
CA THR A 18 18.82 7.86 -37.61
C THR A 18 18.26 6.65 -36.88
N ASN A 19 18.92 5.50 -36.93
CA ASN A 19 18.48 4.30 -36.26
C ASN A 19 18.70 4.39 -34.73
N THR A 20 17.67 4.70 -34.01
CA THR A 20 17.69 4.83 -32.55
C THR A 20 17.46 3.50 -31.80
N ALA A 21 17.39 2.36 -32.50
CA ALA A 21 17.10 1.06 -31.90
C ALA A 21 18.09 0.67 -30.78
N ALA A 22 19.38 0.96 -30.95
CA ALA A 22 20.40 0.71 -29.93
C ALA A 22 20.19 1.58 -28.67
N ILE A 23 19.83 2.85 -28.87
CA ILE A 23 19.53 3.79 -27.78
C ILE A 23 18.27 3.33 -27.04
N THR A 24 17.23 2.95 -27.77
CA THR A 24 15.98 2.44 -27.20
C THR A 24 16.22 1.17 -26.40
N LYS A 25 17.01 0.22 -26.93
CA LYS A 25 17.38 -1.02 -26.23
C LYS A 25 18.15 -0.73 -24.95
N ARG A 26 19.14 0.16 -24.98
CA ARG A 26 19.93 0.54 -23.80
C ARG A 26 19.09 1.25 -22.76
N ASN A 27 18.21 2.16 -23.17
CA ASN A 27 17.29 2.83 -22.26
C ASN A 27 16.29 1.84 -21.62
N THR A 28 15.80 0.87 -22.39
CA THR A 28 14.94 -0.20 -21.86
C THR A 28 15.68 -1.02 -20.80
N GLN A 29 16.93 -1.42 -21.07
CA GLN A 29 17.74 -2.18 -20.12
C GLN A 29 18.02 -1.37 -18.85
N MET A 30 18.39 -0.10 -18.97
CA MET A 30 18.63 0.75 -17.81
C MET A 30 17.36 0.95 -16.96
N LEU A 31 16.19 1.07 -17.57
CA LEU A 31 14.92 1.14 -16.83
C LEU A 31 14.57 -0.18 -16.14
N GLU A 32 14.86 -1.31 -16.79
CA GLU A 32 14.66 -2.64 -16.21
C GLU A 32 15.53 -2.80 -14.95
N ASP A 33 16.82 -2.49 -15.08
CA ASP A 33 17.79 -2.69 -14.00
C ASP A 33 17.60 -1.69 -12.85
N ALA A 34 17.28 -0.43 -13.16
CA ALA A 34 17.21 0.64 -12.18
C ALA A 34 15.85 0.78 -11.49
N VAL A 35 14.77 0.36 -12.13
CA VAL A 35 13.40 0.57 -11.63
C VAL A 35 12.60 -0.73 -11.53
N THR A 36 12.48 -1.47 -12.62
CA THR A 36 11.56 -2.62 -12.68
C THR A 36 12.01 -3.75 -11.76
N THR A 37 13.28 -4.12 -11.80
CA THR A 37 13.81 -5.20 -10.98
C THR A 37 13.79 -4.89 -9.47
N PRO A 38 14.23 -3.70 -9.00
CA PRO A 38 14.10 -3.33 -7.59
C PRO A 38 12.63 -3.30 -7.13
N LEU A 39 11.73 -2.74 -7.94
CA LEU A 39 10.31 -2.68 -7.60
C LEU A 39 9.68 -4.08 -7.51
N ALA A 40 9.99 -4.97 -8.45
CA ALA A 40 9.50 -6.34 -8.43
C ALA A 40 9.99 -7.11 -7.19
N ASN A 41 11.26 -6.97 -6.83
CA ASN A 41 11.83 -7.60 -5.65
C ASN A 41 11.19 -7.07 -4.36
N GLU A 42 11.05 -5.76 -4.25
CA GLU A 42 10.43 -5.13 -3.09
C GLU A 42 8.94 -5.52 -2.99
N PHE A 43 8.23 -5.57 -4.10
CA PHE A 43 6.85 -6.03 -4.13
C PHE A 43 6.68 -7.46 -3.60
N VAL A 44 7.55 -8.39 -3.99
CA VAL A 44 7.56 -9.76 -3.45
C VAL A 44 7.83 -9.75 -1.95
N THR A 45 8.73 -8.89 -1.48
CA THR A 45 9.01 -8.69 -0.04
C THR A 45 7.74 -8.25 0.69
N GLN A 46 7.02 -7.27 0.15
CA GLN A 46 5.77 -6.77 0.74
C GLN A 46 4.65 -7.81 0.71
N LEU A 47 4.50 -8.59 -0.37
CA LEU A 47 3.56 -9.70 -0.43
C LEU A 47 3.83 -10.74 0.67
N ASN A 48 5.09 -11.06 0.89
CA ASN A 48 5.50 -11.98 1.96
C ASN A 48 5.19 -11.42 3.35
N ALA A 49 5.43 -10.13 3.57
CA ALA A 49 5.11 -9.45 4.82
C ALA A 49 3.60 -9.40 5.11
N LEU A 50 2.76 -9.38 4.07
CA LEU A 50 1.30 -9.44 4.17
C LEU A 50 0.73 -10.87 4.09
N GLU A 51 1.59 -11.91 4.18
CA GLU A 51 1.22 -13.34 4.15
C GLU A 51 0.43 -13.76 2.88
N LEU A 52 0.77 -13.15 1.72
CA LEU A 52 0.20 -13.48 0.41
C LEU A 52 1.09 -14.42 -0.41
N LYS A 53 1.92 -15.24 0.22
CA LYS A 53 2.88 -16.16 -0.43
C LYS A 53 2.24 -17.18 -1.36
N HIS A 54 0.97 -17.51 -1.11
CA HIS A 54 0.22 -18.50 -1.88
C HIS A 54 -0.28 -17.99 -3.24
N VAL A 55 -0.27 -16.67 -3.43
CA VAL A 55 -0.75 -16.06 -4.68
C VAL A 55 0.43 -15.88 -5.63
N PRO A 56 0.48 -16.57 -6.78
CA PRO A 56 1.58 -16.47 -7.73
C PRO A 56 1.49 -15.16 -8.53
N ILE A 57 1.94 -14.07 -7.92
CA ILE A 57 1.89 -12.74 -8.52
C ILE A 57 3.30 -12.30 -8.91
N SER A 58 3.41 -11.62 -10.04
CA SER A 58 4.62 -10.94 -10.49
C SER A 58 4.32 -9.55 -10.99
N VAL A 59 5.31 -8.66 -10.90
CA VAL A 59 5.26 -7.34 -11.54
C VAL A 59 5.97 -7.45 -12.86
N GLU A 60 5.28 -7.14 -13.93
CA GLU A 60 5.84 -7.12 -15.27
C GLU A 60 5.73 -5.71 -15.87
N ARG A 61 6.71 -5.38 -16.70
CA ARG A 61 6.67 -4.13 -17.44
C ARG A 61 5.70 -4.26 -18.62
N SER A 62 4.71 -3.40 -18.66
CA SER A 62 3.86 -3.25 -19.85
C SER A 62 4.49 -2.30 -20.85
N HIS A 63 4.20 -2.51 -22.15
CA HIS A 63 4.68 -1.64 -23.22
C HIS A 63 4.12 -0.23 -23.03
N GLY A 64 4.99 0.69 -22.69
CA GLY A 64 4.64 2.10 -22.53
C GLY A 64 4.44 2.81 -23.86
N GLN A 65 3.52 3.74 -23.90
CA GLN A 65 3.39 4.69 -25.03
C GLN A 65 4.00 6.04 -24.65
N LYS A 66 4.63 6.70 -25.62
CA LYS A 66 5.19 8.06 -25.48
C LYS A 66 6.19 8.22 -24.32
N GLY A 67 7.10 7.26 -24.12
CA GLY A 67 8.17 7.37 -23.11
C GLY A 67 7.72 7.13 -21.66
N LYS A 68 6.46 6.75 -21.43
CA LYS A 68 5.96 6.32 -20.11
C LYS A 68 6.11 4.81 -19.97
N SER A 69 6.66 4.36 -18.86
CA SER A 69 6.72 2.94 -18.49
C SER A 69 5.58 2.64 -17.51
N PHE A 70 4.83 1.57 -17.78
CA PHE A 70 3.79 1.08 -16.88
C PHE A 70 4.23 -0.26 -16.31
N HIS A 71 3.92 -0.48 -15.04
CA HIS A 71 4.09 -1.77 -14.38
C HIS A 71 2.71 -2.39 -14.19
N VAL A 72 2.58 -3.65 -14.51
CA VAL A 72 1.33 -4.40 -14.39
C VAL A 72 1.57 -5.58 -13.47
N VAL A 73 0.67 -5.76 -12.54
CA VAL A 73 0.64 -6.93 -11.66
C VAL A 73 -0.04 -8.05 -12.43
N THR A 74 0.67 -9.16 -12.63
CA THR A 74 0.17 -10.32 -13.37
C THR A 74 0.08 -11.54 -12.47
N LEU A 75 -0.95 -12.36 -12.69
CA LEU A 75 -1.13 -13.65 -12.04
C LEU A 75 -0.42 -14.74 -12.84
N GLY A 76 0.60 -15.36 -12.24
CA GLY A 76 1.24 -16.60 -12.69
C GLY A 76 1.77 -16.65 -14.12
N LYS A 77 2.96 -17.17 -14.30
CA LYS A 77 3.66 -17.21 -15.59
C LYS A 77 3.06 -18.09 -16.69
N LYS A 78 1.98 -18.85 -16.46
CA LYS A 78 1.48 -19.81 -17.49
C LYS A 78 0.00 -20.18 -17.32
N SER A 79 -0.91 -19.26 -17.43
CA SER A 79 -2.24 -19.64 -17.86
C SER A 79 -2.38 -19.31 -19.35
N LYS A 80 -2.75 -20.30 -20.18
CA LYS A 80 -3.11 -20.08 -21.58
C LYS A 80 -4.40 -19.26 -21.76
N ARG A 81 -5.06 -18.92 -20.67
CA ARG A 81 -6.18 -18.00 -20.59
C ARG A 81 -5.73 -16.77 -19.78
N THR A 82 -5.81 -15.62 -20.36
CA THR A 82 -5.78 -14.32 -19.68
C THR A 82 -7.07 -14.18 -18.90
N VAL A 83 -7.12 -14.79 -17.72
CA VAL A 83 -8.19 -14.53 -16.75
C VAL A 83 -7.75 -13.31 -15.96
N GLY A 84 -8.60 -12.31 -15.85
CA GLY A 84 -8.32 -11.11 -15.08
C GLY A 84 -8.05 -11.46 -13.60
N SER A 85 -7.21 -10.69 -12.94
CA SER A 85 -6.94 -10.86 -11.51
C SER A 85 -8.19 -10.71 -10.65
N ASP A 86 -9.16 -9.94 -11.13
CA ASP A 86 -10.46 -9.67 -10.56
C ASP A 86 -11.43 -10.87 -10.58
N GLU A 87 -11.21 -11.84 -11.47
CA GLU A 87 -12.04 -13.04 -11.54
C GLU A 87 -11.59 -14.18 -10.62
N ILE A 88 -10.35 -14.13 -10.10
CA ILE A 88 -9.75 -15.22 -9.32
C ILE A 88 -9.52 -14.83 -7.85
N LEU A 89 -9.24 -13.56 -7.59
CA LEU A 89 -8.87 -13.08 -6.26
C LEU A 89 -10.08 -12.53 -5.51
N SER A 90 -10.15 -12.84 -4.22
CA SER A 90 -11.11 -12.19 -3.32
C SER A 90 -10.82 -10.68 -3.24
N GLU A 91 -11.83 -9.88 -2.90
CA GLU A 91 -11.67 -8.42 -2.71
C GLU A 91 -10.56 -8.10 -1.69
N GLY A 92 -10.49 -8.86 -0.59
CA GLY A 92 -9.45 -8.71 0.42
C GLY A 92 -8.05 -9.00 -0.13
N GLU A 93 -7.87 -10.02 -0.98
CA GLU A 93 -6.60 -10.30 -1.64
C GLU A 93 -6.20 -9.20 -2.61
N GLN A 94 -7.13 -8.74 -3.43
CA GLN A 94 -6.89 -7.61 -4.34
C GLN A 94 -6.43 -6.37 -3.59
N ARG A 95 -7.07 -6.06 -2.46
CA ARG A 95 -6.70 -4.92 -1.61
C ARG A 95 -5.33 -5.09 -0.97
N CYS A 96 -5.00 -6.28 -0.46
CA CYS A 96 -3.67 -6.57 0.07
C CYS A 96 -2.58 -6.45 -1.00
N ILE A 97 -2.85 -6.89 -2.23
CA ILE A 97 -1.93 -6.76 -3.35
C ILE A 97 -1.71 -5.29 -3.71
N ALA A 98 -2.78 -4.49 -3.74
CA ALA A 98 -2.67 -3.05 -3.96
C ALA A 98 -1.85 -2.36 -2.86
N LEU A 99 -2.06 -2.73 -1.59
CA LEU A 99 -1.25 -2.24 -0.48
C LEU A 99 0.22 -2.69 -0.58
N ALA A 100 0.48 -3.94 -0.97
CA ALA A 100 1.84 -4.44 -1.17
C ALA A 100 2.56 -3.65 -2.27
N ALA A 101 1.89 -3.37 -3.40
CA ALA A 101 2.44 -2.57 -4.48
C ALA A 101 2.74 -1.14 -4.01
N PHE A 102 1.83 -0.51 -3.29
CA PHE A 102 2.02 0.82 -2.72
C PHE A 102 3.19 0.84 -1.71
N PHE A 103 3.26 -0.12 -0.81
CA PHE A 103 4.37 -0.21 0.15
C PHE A 103 5.71 -0.44 -0.54
N ALA A 104 5.75 -1.24 -1.61
CA ALA A 104 6.96 -1.45 -2.39
C ALA A 104 7.44 -0.15 -3.04
N GLU A 105 6.54 0.60 -3.66
CA GLU A 105 6.86 1.90 -4.27
C GLU A 105 7.38 2.88 -3.22
N VAL A 106 6.67 2.99 -2.08
CA VAL A 106 7.04 3.89 -0.99
C VAL A 106 8.37 3.52 -0.35
N SER A 107 8.68 2.22 -0.22
CA SER A 107 9.94 1.74 0.36
C SER A 107 11.15 2.11 -0.49
N LEU A 108 10.99 2.21 -1.81
CA LEU A 108 12.05 2.60 -2.74
C LEU A 108 12.23 4.12 -2.86
N GLN A 109 11.24 4.89 -2.38
CA GLN A 109 11.34 6.35 -2.40
C GLN A 109 12.23 6.86 -1.27
N GLN A 110 13.19 7.71 -1.60
CA GLN A 110 14.04 8.39 -0.61
C GLN A 110 13.31 9.52 0.15
N SER A 111 12.10 9.87 -0.27
CA SER A 111 11.31 10.93 0.34
C SER A 111 10.67 10.45 1.65
N ALA A 112 10.78 11.24 2.71
CA ALA A 112 10.10 11.04 3.98
C ALA A 112 8.71 11.74 4.03
N SER A 113 8.04 11.88 2.90
CA SER A 113 6.71 12.49 2.82
C SER A 113 5.70 11.73 3.68
N THR A 114 4.76 12.48 4.26
CA THR A 114 3.65 11.91 5.04
C THR A 114 2.79 11.00 4.16
N LEU A 115 2.50 9.80 4.67
CA LEU A 115 1.54 8.90 4.04
C LEU A 115 0.18 9.06 4.71
N VAL A 116 -0.86 9.07 3.88
CA VAL A 116 -2.25 9.15 4.34
C VAL A 116 -3.00 7.92 3.87
N PHE A 117 -3.64 7.23 4.80
CA PHE A 117 -4.47 6.06 4.53
C PHE A 117 -5.91 6.37 4.96
N ASP A 118 -6.85 6.09 4.07
CA ASP A 118 -8.27 6.20 4.34
C ASP A 118 -8.91 4.82 4.31
N ASP A 119 -9.27 4.33 5.48
CA ASP A 119 -9.86 3.01 5.74
C ASP A 119 -9.18 1.84 5.01
N PRO A 120 -7.86 1.66 5.24
CA PRO A 120 -7.02 0.76 4.42
C PRO A 120 -7.36 -0.72 4.58
N VAL A 121 -8.12 -1.10 5.61
CA VAL A 121 -8.38 -2.50 5.97
C VAL A 121 -9.82 -2.93 5.76
N SER A 122 -10.66 -2.11 5.12
CA SER A 122 -12.00 -2.54 4.74
C SER A 122 -11.92 -3.81 3.87
N SER A 123 -12.81 -4.76 4.07
CA SER A 123 -12.85 -6.07 3.39
C SER A 123 -11.68 -7.03 3.71
N LEU A 124 -10.79 -6.70 4.67
CA LEU A 124 -9.74 -7.62 5.11
C LEU A 124 -10.19 -8.46 6.31
N ASP A 125 -9.76 -9.72 6.32
CA ASP A 125 -9.89 -10.60 7.48
C ASP A 125 -8.99 -10.15 8.65
N HIS A 126 -9.26 -10.68 9.84
CA HIS A 126 -8.57 -10.29 11.06
C HIS A 126 -7.05 -10.50 11.01
N GLY A 127 -6.57 -11.61 10.45
CA GLY A 127 -5.15 -11.91 10.33
C GLY A 127 -4.43 -10.91 9.42
N ARG A 128 -5.00 -10.63 8.25
CA ARG A 128 -4.44 -9.68 7.29
C ARG A 128 -4.40 -8.25 7.84
N ARG A 129 -5.43 -7.82 8.58
CA ARG A 129 -5.42 -6.50 9.28
C ARG A 129 -4.22 -6.36 10.21
N GLN A 130 -3.85 -7.43 10.92
CA GLN A 130 -2.71 -7.43 11.83
C GLN A 130 -1.39 -7.24 11.07
N TYR A 131 -1.19 -7.92 9.94
CA TYR A 131 0.01 -7.73 9.11
C TYR A 131 0.09 -6.32 8.52
N VAL A 132 -1.04 -5.78 8.05
CA VAL A 132 -1.10 -4.40 7.54
C VAL A 132 -0.76 -3.41 8.66
N ALA A 133 -1.31 -3.59 9.88
CA ALA A 133 -0.98 -2.74 11.02
C ALA A 133 0.52 -2.77 11.36
N GLY A 134 1.11 -3.97 11.43
CA GLY A 134 2.55 -4.12 11.65
C GLY A 134 3.38 -3.38 10.60
N ARG A 135 3.04 -3.57 9.32
CA ARG A 135 3.76 -2.92 8.23
C ARG A 135 3.64 -1.40 8.22
N MET A 136 2.47 -0.86 8.56
CA MET A 136 2.29 0.59 8.71
C MET A 136 3.13 1.15 9.86
N VAL A 137 3.20 0.45 10.97
CA VAL A 137 4.02 0.87 12.12
C VAL A 137 5.52 0.84 11.78
N GLU A 138 5.99 -0.18 11.06
CA GLU A 138 7.38 -0.22 10.58
C GLU A 138 7.71 0.99 9.68
N LEU A 139 6.82 1.34 8.75
CA LEU A 139 6.98 2.53 7.92
C LEU A 139 6.94 3.83 8.75
N ALA A 140 6.14 3.87 9.82
CA ALA A 140 6.04 5.03 10.69
C ALA A 140 7.35 5.33 11.45
N ALA A 141 8.27 4.38 11.56
CA ALA A 141 9.61 4.61 12.11
C ALA A 141 10.47 5.54 11.23
N THR A 142 10.16 5.65 9.94
CA THR A 142 10.97 6.43 8.97
C THR A 142 10.26 7.65 8.42
N ARG A 143 8.93 7.75 8.53
CA ARG A 143 8.11 8.83 8.00
C ARG A 143 6.79 9.01 8.75
N PRO A 144 6.18 10.19 8.77
CA PRO A 144 4.87 10.38 9.37
C PRO A 144 3.79 9.60 8.63
N ILE A 145 2.90 8.95 9.39
CA ILE A 145 1.74 8.23 8.84
C ILE A 145 0.47 8.75 9.50
N LEU A 146 -0.53 9.06 8.69
CA LEU A 146 -1.87 9.43 9.12
C LEU A 146 -2.85 8.36 8.64
N VAL A 147 -3.60 7.77 9.56
CA VAL A 147 -4.59 6.73 9.24
C VAL A 147 -5.96 7.21 9.68
N PHE A 148 -6.88 7.30 8.74
CA PHE A 148 -8.30 7.45 9.00
C PHE A 148 -8.93 6.05 9.01
N THR A 149 -9.68 5.73 10.05
CA THR A 149 -10.40 4.45 10.12
C THR A 149 -11.60 4.58 11.05
N HIS A 150 -12.65 3.85 10.75
CA HIS A 150 -13.79 3.65 11.64
C HIS A 150 -13.72 2.30 12.40
N ASP A 151 -12.71 1.48 12.12
CA ASP A 151 -12.50 0.16 12.69
C ASP A 151 -11.68 0.24 13.99
N LEU A 152 -12.35 0.12 15.13
CA LEU A 152 -11.72 0.12 16.44
C LEU A 152 -10.77 -1.07 16.65
N THR A 153 -11.09 -2.22 16.05
CA THR A 153 -10.23 -3.41 16.13
C THR A 153 -8.89 -3.14 15.44
N PHE A 154 -8.93 -2.51 14.27
CA PHE A 154 -7.72 -2.12 13.56
C PHE A 154 -6.90 -1.08 14.32
N LEU A 155 -7.56 -0.11 14.96
CA LEU A 155 -6.86 0.84 15.84
C LEU A 155 -6.13 0.12 16.98
N TRP A 156 -6.73 -0.88 17.61
CA TRP A 156 -6.06 -1.65 18.66
C TRP A 156 -4.88 -2.46 18.13
N MET A 157 -4.98 -3.00 16.91
CA MET A 157 -3.84 -3.66 16.25
C MET A 157 -2.70 -2.69 16.00
N LEU A 158 -3.00 -1.47 15.52
CA LEU A 158 -2.00 -0.41 15.34
C LEU A 158 -1.36 0.00 16.67
N GLN A 159 -2.14 0.14 17.74
CA GLN A 159 -1.61 0.47 19.07
C GLN A 159 -0.69 -0.65 19.58
N GLY A 160 -1.10 -1.92 19.50
CA GLY A 160 -0.27 -3.06 19.93
C GLY A 160 1.02 -3.17 19.14
N ALA A 161 0.97 -2.99 17.82
CA ALA A 161 2.15 -2.98 16.97
C ALA A 161 3.08 -1.80 17.30
N ALA A 162 2.53 -0.60 17.53
CA ALA A 162 3.27 0.60 17.88
C ALA A 162 3.96 0.47 19.25
N GLU A 163 3.27 -0.08 20.24
CA GLU A 163 3.84 -0.39 21.57
C GLU A 163 5.03 -1.37 21.45
N THR A 164 4.86 -2.43 20.64
CA THR A 164 5.90 -3.45 20.42
C THR A 164 7.14 -2.87 19.71
N SER A 165 6.93 -1.97 18.76
CA SER A 165 8.01 -1.37 17.95
C SER A 165 8.54 -0.05 18.53
N ALA A 166 8.06 0.39 19.70
CA ALA A 166 8.38 1.67 20.34
C ALA A 166 8.14 2.90 19.42
N VAL A 167 7.13 2.83 18.57
CA VAL A 167 6.71 3.92 17.67
C VAL A 167 5.61 4.73 18.36
N ALA A 168 5.74 6.06 18.38
CA ALA A 168 4.73 6.92 18.97
C ALA A 168 3.43 6.93 18.12
N LEU A 169 2.30 6.61 18.73
CA LEU A 169 0.98 6.65 18.11
C LEU A 169 0.06 7.55 18.93
N LYS A 170 -0.57 8.53 18.27
CA LYS A 170 -1.53 9.44 18.90
C LYS A 170 -2.90 9.30 18.25
N PRO A 171 -3.84 8.58 18.88
CA PRO A 171 -5.19 8.47 18.35
C PRO A 171 -5.99 9.75 18.59
N MET A 172 -6.82 10.10 17.63
CA MET A 172 -7.79 11.19 17.70
C MET A 172 -9.17 10.66 17.33
N LEU A 173 -10.16 10.95 18.15
CA LEU A 173 -11.52 10.49 17.91
C LEU A 173 -12.37 11.62 17.37
N PHE A 174 -12.97 11.41 16.21
CA PHE A 174 -13.95 12.30 15.59
C PHE A 174 -15.35 11.69 15.74
N ARG A 175 -16.28 12.49 16.17
CA ARG A 175 -17.67 12.08 16.28
C ARG A 175 -18.62 13.14 15.71
N ARG A 176 -19.85 12.72 15.49
CA ARG A 176 -20.97 13.61 15.21
C ARG A 176 -21.73 13.84 16.51
N ASP A 177 -22.07 15.08 16.79
CA ASP A 177 -22.96 15.46 17.87
C ASP A 177 -24.08 16.39 17.38
N THR A 178 -24.82 16.99 18.30
CA THR A 178 -25.92 17.92 18.00
C THR A 178 -25.46 19.21 17.32
N THR A 179 -24.17 19.55 17.40
CA THR A 179 -23.57 20.74 16.78
C THR A 179 -23.08 20.48 15.38
N GLY A 180 -22.81 19.22 15.00
CA GLY A 180 -22.33 18.85 13.68
C GLY A 180 -21.44 17.62 13.63
N SER A 181 -20.79 17.42 12.48
CA SER A 181 -19.81 16.35 12.26
C SER A 181 -18.40 16.88 12.46
N GLY A 182 -17.44 15.99 12.80
CA GLY A 182 -16.02 16.33 12.92
C GLY A 182 -15.61 16.87 14.29
N VAL A 183 -16.45 16.71 15.30
CA VAL A 183 -16.15 17.14 16.67
C VAL A 183 -15.11 16.21 17.29
N ILE A 184 -13.97 16.77 17.73
CA ILE A 184 -12.91 16.02 18.38
C ILE A 184 -13.33 15.69 19.80
N SER A 185 -13.42 14.40 20.13
CA SER A 185 -13.70 13.92 21.48
C SER A 185 -12.41 13.55 22.20
N LYS A 186 -12.34 13.92 23.47
CA LYS A 186 -11.26 13.46 24.38
C LYS A 186 -11.57 12.12 25.02
N GLU A 187 -12.86 11.78 25.05
CA GLU A 187 -13.34 10.54 25.68
C GLU A 187 -13.65 9.50 24.64
N TRP A 188 -13.14 8.28 24.87
CA TRP A 188 -13.47 7.15 24.04
C TRP A 188 -14.93 6.75 24.22
N PRO A 189 -15.65 6.40 23.15
CA PRO A 189 -16.97 5.79 23.30
C PRO A 189 -16.84 4.50 24.10
N TRP A 190 -17.92 4.11 24.77
CA TRP A 190 -17.93 2.89 25.60
C TRP A 190 -17.31 1.68 24.89
N ASP A 191 -17.69 1.45 23.64
CA ASP A 191 -17.22 0.33 22.83
C ASP A 191 -15.73 0.42 22.48
N GLY A 192 -15.17 1.62 22.45
CA GLY A 192 -13.75 1.90 22.20
C GLY A 192 -12.87 1.88 23.45
N GLN A 193 -13.43 1.66 24.65
CA GLN A 193 -12.65 1.59 25.87
C GLN A 193 -12.10 0.18 26.10
N ARG A 194 -10.88 0.11 26.65
CA ARG A 194 -10.30 -1.17 27.12
C ARG A 194 -11.20 -1.81 28.16
N VAL A 195 -11.28 -3.14 28.18
CA VAL A 195 -12.16 -3.91 29.11
C VAL A 195 -12.00 -3.48 30.56
N GLY A 196 -10.76 -3.27 31.02
CA GLY A 196 -10.49 -2.80 32.39
C GLY A 196 -11.11 -1.44 32.71
N ALA A 197 -11.08 -0.49 31.77
CA ALA A 197 -11.70 0.83 31.94
C ALA A 197 -13.23 0.71 31.98
N ARG A 198 -13.81 -0.12 31.11
CA ARG A 198 -15.26 -0.40 31.09
C ARG A 198 -15.74 -1.02 32.42
N ILE A 199 -14.98 -1.97 32.96
CA ILE A 199 -15.27 -2.57 34.27
C ILE A 199 -15.20 -1.51 35.38
N GLY A 200 -14.22 -0.59 35.32
CA GLY A 200 -14.10 0.53 36.25
C GLY A 200 -15.35 1.40 36.26
N VAL A 201 -15.78 1.88 35.09
CA VAL A 201 -16.98 2.70 34.94
C VAL A 201 -18.24 1.96 35.47
N MET A 202 -18.37 0.67 35.16
CA MET A 202 -19.51 -0.12 35.65
C MET A 202 -19.52 -0.22 37.20
N LYS A 203 -18.35 -0.42 37.82
CA LYS A 203 -18.23 -0.47 39.29
C LYS A 203 -18.60 0.88 39.93
N ASP A 204 -18.11 1.98 39.35
CA ASP A 204 -18.42 3.34 39.85
C ASP A 204 -19.91 3.64 39.73
N THR A 205 -20.52 3.29 38.59
CA THR A 205 -21.97 3.44 38.39
C THR A 205 -22.77 2.61 39.42
N LEU A 206 -22.36 1.38 39.67
CA LEU A 206 -23.01 0.52 40.67
C LEU A 206 -22.93 1.15 42.07
N VAL A 207 -21.77 1.68 42.44
CA VAL A 207 -21.58 2.36 43.75
C VAL A 207 -22.49 3.59 43.88
N GLN A 208 -22.59 4.38 42.79
CA GLN A 208 -23.48 5.55 42.76
C GLN A 208 -24.96 5.16 42.91
N LEU A 209 -25.43 4.13 42.19
CA LEU A 209 -26.82 3.63 42.29
C LEU A 209 -27.11 3.07 43.67
N THR A 210 -26.17 2.34 44.29
CA THR A 210 -26.34 1.82 45.63
C THR A 210 -26.41 2.92 46.70
N LYS A 211 -25.72 4.05 46.49
CA LYS A 211 -25.81 5.21 47.37
C LYS A 211 -27.14 5.98 47.20
N ALA A 212 -27.63 6.04 45.95
CA ALA A 212 -28.89 6.73 45.67
C ALA A 212 -30.16 5.93 46.12
N ALA A 213 -30.02 4.65 46.35
CA ALA A 213 -31.10 3.76 46.81
C ALA A 213 -31.22 3.67 48.35
N LYS A 214 -30.35 4.35 49.07
CA LYS A 214 -30.39 4.51 50.54
C LYS A 214 -30.91 5.87 50.92
#